data_46c8314b873dcaec5510706b37dd2280
#
_entry.id   46c8314b873dcaec5510706b37dd2280
#
_cell.length_a   1.000
_cell.length_b   1.000
_cell.length_c   1.000
_cell.angle_alpha   90.00
_cell.angle_beta   90.00
_cell.angle_gamma   90.00
#
_symmetry.space_group_name_H-M   'P 1'
#
loop_
_entity.id
_entity.type
_entity.pdbx_description
1 polymer ?
#
loop_
_entity_poly.entity_id
_entity_poly.type
_entity_poly.pdbx_seq_one_letter_code
_entity_poly.pdbx_strand_id
1 'polypeptide(L)'
;MKQRYGAIVLLVLMGMTTAASATDCRVNGGAWIFVGAGGTLNLQVPVTVQLSADRTRIMLEGARLECRFSGFGGSQPWYTDYWATSARVGPAWVPGPKFTSQGTGLRINGSYQNTPVPNGIRMTTMPNNGIGVPVDVTPYILVRNNPTNPIDVRLGDVLGRLNLDQTNNYNSGSSTLALTYTAANNFSISPSTCTINNNNPIEINFGTVHQRAIGTDPLTSSVVSNRRLTYSCPDGGITTPITITYKGTRSAFDARLLMMSNPDVGTAMVHAGTAVPVNGSFLTRITNSVGADDVTFSLVRRNGSLPTAGAISGSGVLVMGVP
;
A
#
# COMPACT_ATOMS: atom_id res chain seq x y z
N MET A 1 -6.22 52.30 -81.11
CA MET A 1 -5.54 51.62 -79.94
C MET A 1 -6.33 51.92 -78.67
N LYS A 2 -7.08 50.95 -78.19
CA LYS A 2 -7.82 51.08 -76.90
C LYS A 2 -7.13 50.19 -75.87
N GLN A 3 -6.45 50.80 -74.88
CA GLN A 3 -5.87 50.15 -73.73
C GLN A 3 -6.94 49.90 -72.72
N ARG A 4 -7.15 48.60 -72.36
CA ARG A 4 -8.03 48.17 -71.26
C ARG A 4 -7.17 47.99 -69.98
N TYR A 5 -7.41 48.80 -68.96
CA TYR A 5 -6.88 48.62 -67.65
C TYR A 5 -7.72 47.56 -66.89
N GLY A 6 -7.15 46.41 -66.61
CA GLY A 6 -7.74 45.41 -65.73
C GLY A 6 -7.42 45.77 -64.33
N ALA A 7 -8.45 46.01 -63.49
CA ALA A 7 -8.31 46.21 -62.04
C ALA A 7 -8.18 44.84 -61.41
N ILE A 8 -7.02 44.57 -60.79
CA ILE A 8 -6.81 43.40 -59.89
C ILE A 8 -7.37 43.74 -58.52
N VAL A 9 -8.49 43.13 -58.16
CA VAL A 9 -9.02 43.19 -56.74
C VAL A 9 -8.27 42.18 -55.94
N LEU A 10 -7.37 42.67 -55.10
CA LEU A 10 -6.65 41.86 -54.11
C LEU A 10 -7.59 41.59 -52.94
N LEU A 11 -8.17 40.38 -52.88
CA LEU A 11 -9.00 39.92 -51.75
C LEU A 11 -8.05 39.59 -50.58
N VAL A 12 -7.90 40.49 -49.63
CA VAL A 12 -7.20 40.20 -48.34
C VAL A 12 -8.13 39.37 -47.50
N LEU A 13 -7.93 38.05 -47.47
CA LEU A 13 -8.51 37.16 -46.45
C LEU A 13 -7.88 37.54 -45.13
N MET A 14 -8.56 38.36 -44.34
CA MET A 14 -8.30 38.47 -42.90
C MET A 14 -8.66 37.14 -42.26
N GLY A 15 -7.67 36.27 -42.09
CA GLY A 15 -7.81 35.10 -41.25
C GLY A 15 -8.18 35.55 -39.83
N MET A 16 -9.44 35.36 -39.44
CA MET A 16 -9.83 35.46 -38.04
C MET A 16 -9.10 34.34 -37.30
N THR A 17 -7.97 34.68 -36.70
CA THR A 17 -7.36 33.85 -35.69
C THR A 17 -8.34 33.79 -34.54
N THR A 18 -9.14 32.71 -34.49
CA THR A 18 -9.89 32.39 -33.28
C THR A 18 -8.88 32.31 -32.17
N ALA A 19 -8.92 33.26 -31.25
CA ALA A 19 -8.11 33.21 -30.03
C ALA A 19 -8.47 31.91 -29.33
N ALA A 20 -7.57 30.95 -29.42
CA ALA A 20 -7.75 29.67 -28.72
C ALA A 20 -7.80 29.96 -27.22
N SER A 21 -8.84 29.50 -26.53
CA SER A 21 -8.92 29.63 -25.09
C SER A 21 -7.74 28.90 -24.47
N ALA A 22 -7.05 29.54 -23.57
CA ALA A 22 -5.79 29.10 -23.03
C ALA A 22 -5.85 29.02 -21.52
N THR A 23 -5.46 27.88 -21.02
CA THR A 23 -5.27 27.66 -19.59
C THR A 23 -3.79 27.50 -19.30
N ASP A 24 -3.28 28.26 -18.34
CA ASP A 24 -1.92 28.14 -17.84
C ASP A 24 -1.93 27.41 -16.50
N CYS A 25 -0.93 26.57 -16.26
CA CYS A 25 -0.71 25.97 -14.95
C CYS A 25 0.74 26.16 -14.51
N ARG A 26 0.97 26.11 -13.22
CA ARG A 26 2.30 26.14 -12.62
C ARG A 26 2.38 25.26 -11.39
N VAL A 27 3.59 24.81 -11.06
CA VAL A 27 3.88 24.03 -9.84
C VAL A 27 4.78 24.87 -8.94
N ASN A 28 4.47 24.92 -7.65
CA ASN A 28 5.27 25.54 -6.60
C ASN A 28 5.64 27.02 -6.87
N GLY A 29 4.71 27.79 -7.47
CA GLY A 29 4.94 29.21 -7.78
C GLY A 29 5.91 29.47 -8.91
N GLY A 30 6.32 28.44 -9.66
CA GLY A 30 7.18 28.57 -10.85
C GLY A 30 6.54 29.36 -12.00
N ALA A 31 7.17 29.33 -13.16
CA ALA A 31 6.64 29.96 -14.37
C ALA A 31 5.30 29.36 -14.78
N TRP A 32 4.40 30.20 -15.30
CA TRP A 32 3.17 29.74 -15.92
C TRP A 32 3.50 29.03 -17.25
N ILE A 33 2.98 27.83 -17.41
CA ILE A 33 3.17 27.02 -18.61
C ILE A 33 1.81 26.90 -19.30
N PHE A 34 1.81 27.30 -20.55
CA PHE A 34 0.63 27.43 -21.38
C PHE A 34 0.18 26.10 -21.97
N VAL A 35 -1.12 25.85 -21.95
CA VAL A 35 -1.78 24.76 -22.67
C VAL A 35 -2.61 25.36 -23.81
N GLY A 36 -2.21 25.09 -25.06
CA GLY A 36 -3.02 25.44 -26.23
C GLY A 36 -4.31 24.62 -26.30
N ALA A 37 -5.33 25.16 -26.96
CA ALA A 37 -6.58 24.47 -27.20
C ALA A 37 -6.34 23.10 -27.88
N GLY A 38 -6.92 22.04 -27.29
CA GLY A 38 -6.73 20.66 -27.75
C GLY A 38 -5.37 20.03 -27.42
N GLY A 39 -4.46 20.79 -26.80
CA GLY A 39 -3.14 20.30 -26.42
C GLY A 39 -3.12 19.50 -25.11
N THR A 40 -2.02 18.81 -24.87
CA THR A 40 -1.71 18.18 -23.60
C THR A 40 -0.55 18.89 -22.92
N LEU A 41 -0.78 19.38 -21.70
CA LEU A 41 0.27 19.89 -20.83
C LEU A 41 0.83 18.76 -19.97
N ASN A 42 2.14 18.55 -20.03
CA ASN A 42 2.83 17.60 -19.18
C ASN A 42 3.65 18.35 -18.13
N LEU A 43 3.34 18.15 -16.86
CA LEU A 43 4.06 18.77 -15.73
C LEU A 43 4.67 17.71 -14.81
N GLN A 44 5.89 17.97 -14.35
CA GLN A 44 6.51 17.24 -13.27
C GLN A 44 6.09 17.87 -11.94
N VAL A 45 5.65 17.04 -11.01
CA VAL A 45 5.15 17.48 -9.69
C VAL A 45 5.99 16.79 -8.62
N PRO A 46 7.08 17.43 -8.17
CA PRO A 46 7.86 16.88 -7.06
C PRO A 46 7.05 16.97 -5.76
N VAL A 47 6.93 15.85 -5.05
CA VAL A 47 6.15 15.72 -3.82
C VAL A 47 6.95 15.07 -2.71
N THR A 48 6.67 15.46 -1.49
CA THR A 48 7.14 14.78 -0.29
C THR A 48 6.29 13.53 -0.06
N VAL A 49 6.96 12.40 0.08
CA VAL A 49 6.35 11.12 0.42
C VAL A 49 6.38 10.98 1.92
N GLN A 50 5.23 10.89 2.57
CA GLN A 50 5.12 10.78 4.02
C GLN A 50 3.94 9.93 4.46
N LEU A 51 4.06 9.35 5.66
CA LEU A 51 2.98 8.57 6.26
C LEU A 51 1.95 9.52 6.89
N SER A 52 0.66 9.25 6.66
CA SER A 52 -0.42 9.97 7.35
C SER A 52 -0.37 9.76 8.87
N ALA A 53 -0.92 10.70 9.62
CA ALA A 53 -0.91 10.64 11.09
C ALA A 53 -1.59 9.37 11.65
N ASP A 54 -2.61 8.87 10.97
CA ASP A 54 -3.31 7.62 11.29
C ASP A 54 -2.59 6.36 10.77
N ARG A 55 -1.43 6.52 10.10
CA ARG A 55 -0.60 5.48 9.51
C ARG A 55 -1.31 4.56 8.50
N THR A 56 -2.47 4.96 8.00
CA THR A 56 -3.26 4.16 7.06
C THR A 56 -2.94 4.47 5.59
N ARG A 57 -2.27 5.60 5.33
CA ARG A 57 -1.94 6.08 3.98
C ARG A 57 -0.53 6.65 3.90
N ILE A 58 0.11 6.45 2.76
CA ILE A 58 1.25 7.25 2.34
C ILE A 58 0.69 8.37 1.50
N MET A 59 0.93 9.61 1.91
CA MET A 59 0.47 10.81 1.23
C MET A 59 1.59 11.36 0.33
N LEU A 60 1.21 11.83 -0.86
CA LEU A 60 2.11 12.47 -1.82
C LEU A 60 1.84 13.98 -1.79
N GLU A 61 2.47 14.68 -0.86
CA GLU A 61 2.13 16.06 -0.47
C GLU A 61 3.25 17.07 -0.76
N GLY A 62 2.98 18.34 -0.46
CA GLY A 62 3.98 19.41 -0.52
C GLY A 62 4.09 20.14 -1.86
N ALA A 63 3.47 19.63 -2.92
CA ALA A 63 3.36 20.37 -4.17
C ALA A 63 2.12 21.27 -4.16
N ARG A 64 2.31 22.52 -4.64
CA ARG A 64 1.22 23.45 -4.89
C ARG A 64 1.02 23.59 -6.39
N LEU A 65 -0.08 23.01 -6.89
CA LEU A 65 -0.52 23.18 -8.26
C LEU A 65 -1.51 24.34 -8.34
N GLU A 66 -1.27 25.28 -9.25
CA GLU A 66 -2.15 26.38 -9.54
C GLU A 66 -2.40 26.47 -11.04
N CYS A 67 -3.64 26.72 -11.43
CA CYS A 67 -4.00 26.97 -12.82
C CYS A 67 -4.81 28.27 -12.92
N ARG A 68 -4.80 28.89 -14.09
CA ARG A 68 -5.57 30.09 -14.40
C ARG A 68 -6.11 30.01 -15.82
N PHE A 69 -7.21 30.72 -16.02
CA PHE A 69 -7.77 30.91 -17.35
C PHE A 69 -7.73 32.39 -17.70
N SER A 70 -7.13 32.71 -18.84
CA SER A 70 -7.00 34.07 -19.36
C SER A 70 -7.33 34.13 -20.86
N GLY A 71 -8.28 33.29 -21.28
CA GLY A 71 -8.77 33.24 -22.64
C GLY A 71 -9.52 34.53 -23.02
N PHE A 72 -9.58 34.80 -24.30
CA PHE A 72 -10.33 35.93 -24.87
C PHE A 72 -9.92 37.34 -24.39
N GLY A 73 -8.69 37.46 -23.85
CA GLY A 73 -8.20 38.75 -23.33
C GLY A 73 -9.07 39.41 -22.26
N GLY A 74 -9.84 38.61 -21.48
CA GLY A 74 -10.79 39.11 -20.49
C GLY A 74 -12.08 39.67 -21.06
N SER A 75 -12.29 39.61 -22.38
CA SER A 75 -13.48 40.17 -23.06
C SER A 75 -14.77 39.40 -22.80
N GLN A 76 -14.67 38.20 -22.21
CA GLN A 76 -15.81 37.31 -21.91
C GLN A 76 -15.75 36.85 -20.45
N PRO A 77 -16.05 37.73 -19.48
CA PRO A 77 -15.90 37.43 -18.05
C PRO A 77 -16.84 36.34 -17.55
N TRP A 78 -17.89 36.01 -18.28
CA TRP A 78 -18.83 34.92 -17.96
C TRP A 78 -18.27 33.53 -18.30
N TYR A 79 -17.16 33.41 -19.03
CA TYR A 79 -16.49 32.15 -19.28
C TYR A 79 -15.81 31.65 -18.00
N THR A 80 -15.95 30.35 -17.75
CA THR A 80 -15.33 29.69 -16.59
C THR A 80 -14.85 28.33 -17.03
N ASP A 81 -13.57 28.06 -16.85
CA ASP A 81 -12.94 26.77 -17.12
C ASP A 81 -12.85 25.92 -15.86
N TYR A 82 -12.77 24.63 -16.06
CA TYR A 82 -12.68 23.62 -15.02
C TYR A 82 -11.64 22.59 -15.37
N TRP A 83 -10.89 22.14 -14.38
CA TRP A 83 -10.17 20.88 -14.48
C TRP A 83 -10.96 19.79 -13.76
N ALA A 84 -11.13 18.63 -14.42
CA ALA A 84 -11.80 17.47 -13.87
C ALA A 84 -11.01 16.19 -14.15
N THR A 85 -11.27 15.15 -13.38
CA THR A 85 -10.72 13.82 -13.63
C THR A 85 -11.10 13.33 -15.03
N SER A 86 -10.13 12.75 -15.74
CA SER A 86 -10.26 12.45 -17.17
C SER A 86 -10.36 10.97 -17.45
N ALA A 87 -11.19 10.62 -18.46
CA ALA A 87 -11.10 9.35 -19.18
C ALA A 87 -10.51 9.51 -20.59
N ARG A 88 -10.32 10.72 -21.08
CA ARG A 88 -9.94 10.99 -22.47
C ARG A 88 -8.54 10.46 -22.80
N VAL A 89 -7.61 10.56 -21.85
CA VAL A 89 -6.21 10.15 -22.02
C VAL A 89 -5.84 8.93 -21.17
N GLY A 90 -6.83 8.21 -20.67
CA GLY A 90 -6.68 7.03 -19.80
C GLY A 90 -7.31 7.22 -18.43
N PRO A 91 -7.04 6.31 -17.49
CA PRO A 91 -7.55 6.44 -16.12
C PRO A 91 -7.11 7.76 -15.48
N ALA A 92 -8.00 8.36 -14.67
CA ALA A 92 -7.70 9.62 -13.98
C ALA A 92 -6.42 9.53 -13.15
N TRP A 93 -6.23 8.42 -12.44
CA TRP A 93 -5.01 8.14 -11.69
C TRP A 93 -4.41 6.80 -12.10
N VAL A 94 -3.12 6.83 -12.42
CA VAL A 94 -2.30 5.64 -12.72
C VAL A 94 -1.15 5.61 -11.71
N PRO A 95 -1.13 4.63 -10.79
CA PRO A 95 -0.03 4.50 -9.82
C PRO A 95 1.29 4.17 -10.54
N GLY A 96 2.39 4.64 -9.96
CA GLY A 96 3.74 4.32 -10.44
C GLY A 96 4.10 2.85 -10.26
N PRO A 97 5.19 2.39 -10.90
CA PRO A 97 5.55 0.97 -10.95
C PRO A 97 5.69 0.29 -9.58
N LYS A 98 6.12 1.04 -8.56
CA LYS A 98 6.28 0.54 -7.20
C LYS A 98 4.96 0.30 -6.44
N PHE A 99 3.84 0.80 -6.97
CA PHE A 99 2.56 0.79 -6.28
C PHE A 99 1.45 0.04 -7.03
N THR A 100 1.79 -0.71 -8.07
CA THR A 100 0.82 -1.42 -8.91
C THR A 100 0.04 -2.49 -8.17
N SER A 101 0.60 -3.05 -7.09
CA SER A 101 -0.05 -4.03 -6.21
C SER A 101 -0.75 -3.39 -4.99
N GLN A 102 -0.62 -2.08 -4.81
CA GLN A 102 -1.17 -1.35 -3.67
C GLN A 102 -2.52 -0.71 -4.03
N GLY A 103 -3.41 -0.60 -3.04
CA GLY A 103 -4.56 0.28 -3.17
C GLY A 103 -4.08 1.72 -3.24
N THR A 104 -4.59 2.50 -4.19
CA THR A 104 -4.23 3.91 -4.38
C THR A 104 -5.46 4.77 -4.58
N GLY A 105 -5.30 6.07 -4.56
CA GLY A 105 -6.39 7.00 -4.84
C GLY A 105 -5.96 8.46 -4.83
N LEU A 106 -6.95 9.32 -4.88
CA LEU A 106 -6.80 10.77 -4.84
C LEU A 106 -7.66 11.35 -3.71
N ARG A 107 -7.11 12.28 -2.94
CA ARG A 107 -7.88 13.19 -2.10
C ARG A 107 -8.16 14.42 -2.96
N ILE A 108 -9.42 14.67 -3.28
CA ILE A 108 -9.89 15.78 -4.13
C ILE A 108 -10.82 16.65 -3.30
N ASN A 109 -10.53 17.93 -3.16
CA ASN A 109 -11.33 18.87 -2.36
C ASN A 109 -11.64 18.31 -0.96
N GLY A 110 -10.63 17.70 -0.32
CA GLY A 110 -10.73 17.07 1.00
C GLY A 110 -11.37 15.67 1.04
N SER A 111 -11.96 15.19 -0.05
CA SER A 111 -12.64 13.88 -0.12
C SER A 111 -11.76 12.80 -0.73
N TYR A 112 -11.74 11.61 -0.12
CA TYR A 112 -10.94 10.47 -0.61
C TYR A 112 -11.69 9.67 -1.68
N GLN A 113 -11.03 9.45 -2.81
CA GLN A 113 -11.48 8.65 -3.95
C GLN A 113 -10.52 7.50 -4.19
N ASN A 114 -10.93 6.25 -3.97
CA ASN A 114 -10.11 5.09 -4.28
C ASN A 114 -10.05 4.82 -5.79
N THR A 115 -8.96 4.19 -6.23
CA THR A 115 -8.84 3.70 -7.61
C THR A 115 -9.79 2.48 -7.84
N PRO A 116 -10.56 2.44 -8.96
CA PRO A 116 -10.59 3.41 -10.05
C PRO A 116 -11.28 4.72 -9.66
N VAL A 117 -10.59 5.84 -9.87
CA VAL A 117 -11.13 7.18 -9.56
C VAL A 117 -12.22 7.52 -10.59
N PRO A 118 -13.43 7.91 -10.16
CA PRO A 118 -14.49 8.30 -11.07
C PRO A 118 -14.08 9.47 -11.98
N ASN A 119 -14.59 9.48 -13.21
CA ASN A 119 -14.39 10.58 -14.14
C ASN A 119 -15.33 11.75 -13.84
N GLY A 120 -14.94 12.96 -14.26
CA GLY A 120 -15.76 14.15 -14.17
C GLY A 120 -15.79 14.81 -12.79
N ILE A 121 -14.95 14.37 -11.84
CA ILE A 121 -14.82 15.06 -10.55
C ILE A 121 -14.08 16.36 -10.78
N ARG A 122 -14.75 17.48 -10.57
CA ARG A 122 -14.20 18.82 -10.72
C ARG A 122 -13.24 19.13 -9.57
N MET A 123 -12.01 19.52 -9.93
CA MET A 123 -10.94 19.83 -8.97
C MET A 123 -10.73 21.33 -8.76
N THR A 124 -11.03 22.14 -9.78
CA THR A 124 -10.89 23.59 -9.68
C THR A 124 -11.84 24.28 -10.63
N THR A 125 -12.11 25.54 -10.34
CA THR A 125 -12.95 26.45 -11.15
C THR A 125 -12.12 27.71 -11.42
N MET A 126 -11.91 28.02 -12.68
CA MET A 126 -11.06 29.12 -13.14
C MET A 126 -11.90 30.17 -13.88
N PRO A 127 -12.28 31.29 -13.23
CA PRO A 127 -12.89 32.41 -13.91
C PRO A 127 -11.95 33.00 -14.97
N ASN A 128 -12.52 33.56 -16.04
CA ASN A 128 -11.76 34.24 -17.08
C ASN A 128 -11.25 35.62 -16.63
N ASN A 129 -10.30 35.64 -15.71
CA ASN A 129 -9.73 36.86 -15.12
C ASN A 129 -8.21 36.79 -14.96
N GLY A 130 -7.58 35.69 -15.42
CA GLY A 130 -6.14 35.49 -15.33
C GLY A 130 -5.58 35.25 -13.91
N ILE A 131 -6.46 35.16 -12.91
CA ILE A 131 -6.05 34.91 -11.52
C ILE A 131 -5.81 33.41 -11.31
N GLY A 132 -4.65 33.06 -10.72
CA GLY A 132 -4.32 31.68 -10.37
C GLY A 132 -5.21 31.15 -9.25
N VAL A 133 -5.75 29.96 -9.45
CA VAL A 133 -6.53 29.24 -8.45
C VAL A 133 -5.85 27.89 -8.12
N PRO A 134 -5.90 27.43 -6.87
CA PRO A 134 -5.33 26.14 -6.53
C PRO A 134 -6.12 24.98 -7.14
N VAL A 135 -5.40 23.92 -7.49
CA VAL A 135 -5.96 22.62 -7.83
C VAL A 135 -5.79 21.71 -6.62
N ASP A 136 -6.87 21.49 -5.87
CA ASP A 136 -6.81 20.70 -4.62
C ASP A 136 -6.90 19.21 -4.92
N VAL A 137 -5.74 18.63 -5.13
CA VAL A 137 -5.58 17.18 -5.34
C VAL A 137 -4.30 16.68 -4.68
N THR A 138 -4.43 15.60 -3.92
CA THR A 138 -3.31 14.91 -3.28
C THR A 138 -3.44 13.40 -3.55
N PRO A 139 -2.53 12.79 -4.29
CA PRO A 139 -2.52 11.33 -4.42
C PRO A 139 -2.12 10.65 -3.11
N TYR A 140 -2.61 9.42 -2.93
CA TYR A 140 -2.22 8.58 -1.80
C TYR A 140 -2.11 7.11 -2.17
N ILE A 141 -1.36 6.37 -1.36
CA ILE A 141 -1.23 4.93 -1.41
C ILE A 141 -1.74 4.37 -0.09
N LEU A 142 -2.59 3.35 -0.13
CA LEU A 142 -3.07 2.68 1.08
C LEU A 142 -1.97 1.78 1.64
N VAL A 143 -1.62 2.03 2.90
CA VAL A 143 -0.80 1.11 3.67
C VAL A 143 -1.73 -0.01 4.13
N ARG A 144 -1.98 -0.98 3.26
CA ARG A 144 -2.76 -2.15 3.65
C ARG A 144 -1.82 -3.20 4.20
N ASN A 145 -2.22 -3.73 5.31
CA ASN A 145 -2.08 -5.01 6.01
C ASN A 145 -1.24 -6.12 5.33
N ASN A 146 -0.40 -5.80 4.38
CA ASN A 146 0.48 -6.80 3.80
C ASN A 146 1.94 -6.37 3.97
N PRO A 147 2.56 -6.81 5.07
CA PRO A 147 3.96 -6.50 5.36
C PRO A 147 4.95 -7.25 4.47
N THR A 148 4.50 -8.02 3.48
CA THR A 148 5.38 -8.90 2.71
C THR A 148 6.36 -8.18 1.80
N ASN A 149 6.05 -6.92 1.41
CA ASN A 149 6.95 -6.14 0.57
C ASN A 149 7.20 -4.76 1.19
N PRO A 150 8.45 -4.43 1.53
CA PRO A 150 8.79 -3.08 1.95
C PRO A 150 8.49 -2.09 0.82
N ILE A 151 7.89 -0.96 1.16
CA ILE A 151 7.75 0.16 0.24
C ILE A 151 9.03 0.99 0.37
N ASP A 152 9.86 0.98 -0.68
CA ASP A 152 11.11 1.74 -0.76
C ASP A 152 11.01 2.73 -1.92
N VAL A 153 10.89 4.01 -1.57
CA VAL A 153 10.83 5.13 -2.51
C VAL A 153 12.15 5.88 -2.44
N ARG A 154 12.74 6.13 -3.59
CA ARG A 154 13.96 6.91 -3.75
C ARG A 154 13.64 8.29 -4.34
N LEU A 155 14.46 9.28 -3.98
CA LEU A 155 14.42 10.60 -4.61
C LEU A 155 14.41 10.46 -6.14
N GLY A 156 13.44 11.11 -6.80
CA GLY A 156 13.25 11.07 -8.25
C GLY A 156 12.39 9.92 -8.79
N ASP A 157 12.01 8.94 -7.96
CA ASP A 157 11.11 7.86 -8.40
C ASP A 157 9.78 8.42 -8.90
N VAL A 158 9.26 7.84 -9.99
CA VAL A 158 7.91 8.12 -10.48
C VAL A 158 6.88 7.42 -9.59
N LEU A 159 6.05 8.22 -8.94
CA LEU A 159 5.05 7.76 -7.96
C LEU A 159 3.69 7.50 -8.60
N GLY A 160 3.40 8.18 -9.71
CA GLY A 160 2.16 8.02 -10.47
C GLY A 160 1.90 9.15 -11.43
N ARG A 161 0.81 9.02 -12.18
CA ARG A 161 0.36 10.02 -13.16
C ARG A 161 -1.11 10.32 -12.95
N LEU A 162 -1.44 11.61 -12.88
CA LEU A 162 -2.81 12.13 -12.83
C LEU A 162 -3.14 12.75 -14.19
N ASN A 163 -4.27 12.35 -14.77
CA ASN A 163 -4.78 12.88 -16.02
C ASN A 163 -6.06 13.68 -15.75
N LEU A 164 -6.07 14.92 -16.24
CA LEU A 164 -7.19 15.84 -16.10
C LEU A 164 -7.67 16.30 -17.47
N ASP A 165 -8.99 16.49 -17.61
CA ASP A 165 -9.62 17.11 -18.75
C ASP A 165 -10.04 18.53 -18.42
N GLN A 166 -9.80 19.44 -19.35
CA GLN A 166 -10.38 20.77 -19.34
C GLN A 166 -11.81 20.70 -19.90
N THR A 167 -12.72 21.36 -19.24
CA THR A 167 -14.07 21.68 -19.74
C THR A 167 -14.42 23.09 -19.30
N ASN A 168 -15.51 23.64 -19.81
CA ASN A 168 -16.00 24.95 -19.40
C ASN A 168 -17.53 24.96 -19.29
N ASN A 169 -18.08 26.10 -18.86
CA ASN A 169 -19.52 26.29 -18.71
C ASN A 169 -20.30 26.25 -20.04
N TYR A 170 -19.61 26.17 -21.19
CA TYR A 170 -20.20 25.99 -22.53
C TYR A 170 -19.91 24.61 -23.12
N ASN A 171 -19.36 23.69 -22.34
CA ASN A 171 -18.98 22.33 -22.77
C ASN A 171 -18.00 22.28 -23.97
N SER A 172 -17.12 23.27 -24.10
CA SER A 172 -16.21 23.44 -25.25
C SER A 172 -14.72 23.30 -24.91
N GLY A 173 -14.35 22.75 -23.76
CA GLY A 173 -12.96 22.50 -23.42
C GLY A 173 -12.42 21.23 -24.09
N SER A 174 -11.16 21.25 -24.54
CA SER A 174 -10.53 20.10 -25.21
C SER A 174 -9.11 19.80 -24.74
N SER A 175 -8.50 20.64 -23.91
CA SER A 175 -7.13 20.45 -23.44
C SER A 175 -7.06 19.40 -22.33
N THR A 176 -5.88 18.81 -22.18
CA THR A 176 -5.60 17.82 -21.13
C THR A 176 -4.38 18.23 -20.32
N LEU A 177 -4.36 17.87 -19.05
CA LEU A 177 -3.25 18.09 -18.13
C LEU A 177 -2.79 16.76 -17.58
N ALA A 178 -1.55 16.42 -17.82
CA ALA A 178 -0.92 15.20 -17.32
C ALA A 178 0.16 15.56 -16.28
N LEU A 179 -0.07 15.19 -15.04
CA LEU A 179 0.82 15.45 -13.92
C LEU A 179 1.58 14.19 -13.58
N THR A 180 2.91 14.21 -13.73
CA THR A 180 3.77 13.11 -13.29
C THR A 180 4.32 13.44 -11.91
N TYR A 181 3.88 12.69 -10.90
CA TYR A 181 4.33 12.85 -9.54
C TYR A 181 5.67 12.15 -9.33
N THR A 182 6.65 12.86 -8.80
CA THR A 182 7.99 12.34 -8.51
C THR A 182 8.36 12.57 -7.05
N ALA A 183 9.11 11.64 -6.46
CA ALA A 183 9.54 11.75 -5.07
C ALA A 183 10.57 12.85 -4.89
N ALA A 184 10.33 13.78 -3.96
CA ALA A 184 11.26 14.82 -3.53
C ALA A 184 12.11 14.39 -2.32
N ASN A 185 11.88 13.21 -1.76
CA ASN A 185 12.62 12.62 -0.65
C ASN A 185 12.76 11.10 -0.79
N ASN A 186 13.68 10.53 -0.03
CA ASN A 186 13.69 9.10 0.21
C ASN A 186 12.64 8.77 1.27
N PHE A 187 11.95 7.66 1.11
CA PHE A 187 10.95 7.19 2.05
C PHE A 187 10.91 5.66 2.05
N SER A 188 10.92 5.04 3.21
CA SER A 188 10.77 3.60 3.32
C SER A 188 9.84 3.23 4.47
N ILE A 189 8.98 2.25 4.20
CA ILE A 189 8.24 1.51 5.23
C ILE A 189 8.71 0.07 5.16
N SER A 190 9.38 -0.38 6.20
CA SER A 190 9.61 -1.79 6.41
C SER A 190 8.35 -2.42 6.99
N PRO A 191 8.03 -3.66 6.60
CA PRO A 191 6.98 -4.41 7.27
C PRO A 191 7.27 -4.45 8.76
N SER A 192 6.28 -4.17 9.59
CA SER A 192 6.42 -4.39 11.02
C SER A 192 6.60 -5.88 11.28
N THR A 193 7.62 -6.23 12.03
CA THR A 193 7.84 -7.61 12.47
C THR A 193 6.84 -7.91 13.58
N CYS A 194 5.80 -8.65 13.28
CA CYS A 194 4.91 -9.17 14.31
C CYS A 194 5.69 -10.13 15.21
N THR A 195 5.32 -10.21 16.46
CA THR A 195 6.01 -11.02 17.47
C THR A 195 5.10 -12.09 18.05
N ILE A 196 5.70 -13.19 18.49
CA ILE A 196 5.04 -14.21 19.32
C ILE A 196 5.42 -13.91 20.75
N ASN A 197 4.39 -13.79 21.65
CA ASN A 197 4.56 -13.51 23.07
C ASN A 197 5.49 -12.32 23.37
N ASN A 198 5.45 -11.28 22.53
CA ASN A 198 6.33 -10.10 22.62
C ASN A 198 7.82 -10.47 22.67
N ASN A 199 8.24 -11.52 21.97
CA ASN A 199 9.59 -12.11 21.98
C ASN A 199 10.04 -12.69 23.33
N ASN A 200 9.13 -12.88 24.27
CA ASN A 200 9.46 -13.55 25.53
C ASN A 200 9.55 -15.06 25.35
N PRO A 201 10.51 -15.74 25.98
CA PRO A 201 10.58 -17.20 25.98
C PRO A 201 9.30 -17.85 26.52
N ILE A 202 8.93 -18.98 25.95
CA ILE A 202 7.82 -19.80 26.41
C ILE A 202 8.38 -20.97 27.21
N GLU A 203 8.31 -20.86 28.50
CA GLU A 203 8.80 -21.92 29.39
C GLU A 203 7.75 -23.01 29.54
N ILE A 204 8.16 -24.25 29.25
CA ILE A 204 7.34 -25.44 29.39
C ILE A 204 7.92 -26.27 30.57
N ASN A 205 7.21 -26.31 31.64
CA ASN A 205 7.58 -27.09 32.81
C ASN A 205 6.54 -28.20 33.06
N PHE A 206 6.96 -29.45 33.00
CA PHE A 206 6.13 -30.61 33.28
C PHE A 206 6.18 -31.05 34.76
N GLY A 207 7.02 -30.40 35.56
CA GLY A 207 7.23 -30.75 36.96
C GLY A 207 7.95 -32.11 37.12
N THR A 208 7.77 -32.72 38.29
CA THR A 208 8.28 -34.05 38.57
C THR A 208 7.28 -35.11 38.05
N VAL A 209 7.73 -35.91 37.11
CA VAL A 209 6.89 -36.89 36.40
C VAL A 209 7.42 -38.30 36.62
N HIS A 210 6.55 -39.21 37.01
CA HIS A 210 6.91 -40.62 37.10
C HIS A 210 7.04 -41.20 35.67
N GLN A 211 8.14 -41.93 35.38
CA GLN A 211 8.44 -42.46 34.02
C GLN A 211 7.30 -43.27 33.37
N ARG A 212 6.50 -43.99 34.15
CA ARG A 212 5.35 -44.77 33.67
C ARG A 212 4.14 -43.90 33.34
N ALA A 213 4.05 -42.68 33.85
CA ALA A 213 3.00 -41.73 33.52
C ALA A 213 3.20 -41.05 32.18
N ILE A 214 4.41 -41.09 31.62
CA ILE A 214 4.71 -40.53 30.31
C ILE A 214 4.07 -41.42 29.24
N GLY A 215 3.13 -40.88 28.48
CA GLY A 215 2.44 -41.58 27.40
C GLY A 215 3.36 -41.92 26.23
N THR A 216 2.88 -42.75 25.29
CA THR A 216 3.61 -43.15 24.06
C THR A 216 3.07 -42.46 22.80
N ASP A 217 1.97 -41.69 22.91
CA ASP A 217 1.40 -40.93 21.82
C ASP A 217 1.11 -39.50 22.27
N PRO A 218 1.42 -38.48 21.45
CA PRO A 218 1.27 -37.06 21.82
C PRO A 218 -0.17 -36.63 22.08
N LEU A 219 -1.16 -37.29 21.49
CA LEU A 219 -2.57 -36.89 21.62
C LEU A 219 -3.25 -37.52 22.84
N THR A 220 -2.67 -38.59 23.37
CA THR A 220 -3.23 -39.34 24.53
C THR A 220 -2.37 -39.26 25.79
N SER A 221 -1.20 -38.59 25.71
CA SER A 221 -0.37 -38.40 26.90
C SER A 221 -1.08 -37.57 27.95
N SER A 222 -1.03 -38.04 29.23
CA SER A 222 -1.58 -37.30 30.37
C SER A 222 -0.60 -36.24 30.92
N VAL A 223 0.68 -36.29 30.52
CA VAL A 223 1.70 -35.32 30.96
C VAL A 223 1.74 -34.17 29.94
N VAL A 224 0.96 -33.16 30.25
CA VAL A 224 0.76 -32.04 29.34
C VAL A 224 0.98 -30.68 30.02
N SER A 225 1.29 -29.67 29.22
CA SER A 225 1.39 -28.27 29.64
C SER A 225 0.73 -27.39 28.60
N ASN A 226 -0.38 -26.75 28.97
CA ASN A 226 -1.10 -25.85 28.07
C ASN A 226 -0.46 -24.47 28.07
N ARG A 227 -0.37 -23.86 26.89
CA ARG A 227 0.15 -22.49 26.71
C ARG A 227 -0.71 -21.74 25.72
N ARG A 228 -0.88 -20.47 25.99
CA ARG A 228 -1.49 -19.54 25.04
C ARG A 228 -0.37 -18.80 24.31
N LEU A 229 -0.34 -18.97 23.01
CA LEU A 229 0.50 -18.16 22.11
C LEU A 229 -0.26 -16.86 21.84
N THR A 230 0.41 -15.72 21.96
CA THR A 230 -0.15 -14.43 21.59
C THR A 230 0.67 -13.84 20.44
N TYR A 231 -0.01 -13.20 19.51
CA TYR A 231 0.61 -12.53 18.37
C TYR A 231 0.31 -11.05 18.46
N SER A 232 1.32 -10.22 18.26
CA SER A 232 1.13 -8.78 18.20
C SER A 232 2.01 -8.14 17.14
N CYS A 233 1.43 -7.18 16.43
CA CYS A 233 2.12 -6.36 15.44
C CYS A 233 2.17 -4.92 15.95
N PRO A 234 3.29 -4.20 15.84
CA PRO A 234 3.40 -2.82 16.31
C PRO A 234 2.52 -1.85 15.51
N ASP A 235 2.22 -2.17 14.25
CA ASP A 235 1.34 -1.36 13.42
C ASP A 235 -0.12 -1.78 13.60
N GLY A 236 -1.02 -0.80 13.75
CA GLY A 236 -2.45 -1.05 13.95
C GLY A 236 -3.17 -1.52 12.67
N GLY A 237 -4.28 -2.26 12.84
CA GLY A 237 -5.19 -2.62 11.76
C GLY A 237 -4.74 -3.78 10.87
N ILE A 238 -3.65 -4.48 11.18
CA ILE A 238 -3.18 -5.62 10.39
C ILE A 238 -4.14 -6.81 10.55
N THR A 239 -4.69 -7.28 9.44
CA THR A 239 -5.52 -8.49 9.38
C THR A 239 -5.01 -9.38 8.26
N THR A 240 -4.34 -10.50 8.61
CA THR A 240 -3.68 -11.38 7.65
C THR A 240 -3.61 -12.82 8.17
N PRO A 241 -3.71 -13.83 7.30
CA PRO A 241 -3.34 -15.18 7.66
C PRO A 241 -1.82 -15.25 7.92
N ILE A 242 -1.43 -16.06 8.88
CA ILE A 242 -0.04 -16.33 9.24
C ILE A 242 0.19 -17.82 9.42
N THR A 243 1.44 -18.25 9.27
CA THR A 243 1.90 -19.58 9.65
C THR A 243 2.76 -19.50 10.89
N ILE A 244 2.58 -20.44 11.82
CA ILE A 244 3.47 -20.66 12.96
C ILE A 244 4.23 -21.95 12.73
N THR A 245 5.53 -21.87 12.57
CA THR A 245 6.41 -23.02 12.33
C THR A 245 7.13 -23.42 13.62
N TYR A 246 7.05 -24.69 14.00
CA TYR A 246 7.73 -25.28 15.14
C TYR A 246 9.11 -25.79 14.75
N LYS A 247 10.16 -25.00 14.93
CA LYS A 247 11.53 -25.31 14.55
C LYS A 247 12.29 -26.01 15.68
N GLY A 248 13.09 -27.02 15.32
CA GLY A 248 13.95 -27.70 16.28
C GLY A 248 14.58 -28.97 15.72
N THR A 249 15.31 -29.69 16.58
CA THR A 249 15.82 -31.02 16.27
C THR A 249 14.76 -32.07 16.55
N ARG A 250 14.48 -32.92 15.58
CA ARG A 250 13.52 -34.00 15.71
C ARG A 250 14.04 -35.11 16.62
N SER A 251 13.17 -35.70 17.43
CA SER A 251 13.49 -36.91 18.14
C SER A 251 13.78 -38.06 17.16
N ALA A 252 14.73 -38.93 17.52
CA ALA A 252 15.12 -40.08 16.67
C ALA A 252 14.01 -41.14 16.53
N PHE A 253 13.04 -41.20 17.44
CA PHE A 253 12.01 -42.23 17.43
C PHE A 253 10.66 -41.73 16.91
N ASP A 254 10.40 -40.42 16.83
CA ASP A 254 9.17 -39.87 16.28
C ASP A 254 9.40 -38.46 15.75
N ALA A 255 9.17 -38.24 14.46
CA ALA A 255 9.37 -36.95 13.80
C ALA A 255 8.41 -35.84 14.27
N ARG A 256 7.32 -36.17 14.97
CA ARG A 256 6.39 -35.22 15.58
C ARG A 256 6.96 -34.57 16.84
N LEU A 257 8.03 -35.16 17.42
CA LEU A 257 8.54 -34.79 18.73
C LEU A 257 9.85 -34.01 18.60
N LEU A 258 9.98 -32.97 19.43
CA LEU A 258 11.23 -32.28 19.69
C LEU A 258 12.15 -33.21 20.50
N MET A 259 13.40 -33.26 20.13
CA MET A 259 14.45 -34.01 20.84
C MET A 259 14.67 -33.41 22.22
N MET A 260 14.71 -34.27 23.23
CA MET A 260 15.05 -33.92 24.60
C MET A 260 16.45 -34.46 24.94
N SER A 261 17.02 -34.00 26.07
CA SER A 261 18.32 -34.49 26.56
C SER A 261 18.31 -35.99 26.87
N ASN A 262 17.16 -36.55 27.24
CA ASN A 262 16.95 -37.99 27.33
C ASN A 262 16.46 -38.52 25.97
N PRO A 263 17.20 -39.42 25.29
CA PRO A 263 16.86 -39.88 23.93
C PRO A 263 15.57 -40.75 23.87
N ASP A 264 15.07 -41.23 24.98
CA ASP A 264 13.82 -42.00 25.09
C ASP A 264 12.59 -41.12 25.38
N VAL A 265 12.77 -39.78 25.43
CA VAL A 265 11.71 -38.79 25.68
C VAL A 265 11.71 -37.75 24.60
N GLY A 266 10.55 -37.29 24.21
CA GLY A 266 10.37 -36.16 23.29
C GLY A 266 9.19 -35.28 23.73
N THR A 267 9.11 -34.08 23.21
CA THR A 267 7.99 -33.16 23.47
C THR A 267 7.28 -32.82 22.16
N ALA A 268 5.99 -33.10 22.10
CA ALA A 268 5.12 -32.67 21.01
C ALA A 268 4.48 -31.32 21.27
N MET A 269 4.23 -30.55 20.24
CA MET A 269 3.30 -29.43 20.25
C MET A 269 2.01 -29.86 19.55
N VAL A 270 0.86 -29.71 20.22
CA VAL A 270 -0.46 -30.01 19.69
C VAL A 270 -1.25 -28.71 19.53
N HIS A 271 -1.80 -28.50 18.35
CA HIS A 271 -2.67 -27.38 18.03
C HIS A 271 -4.00 -27.92 17.47
N ALA A 272 -5.14 -27.47 17.99
CA ALA A 272 -6.47 -27.89 17.54
C ALA A 272 -6.62 -29.41 17.43
N GLY A 273 -6.09 -30.17 18.41
CA GLY A 273 -6.17 -31.63 18.44
C GLY A 273 -5.23 -32.37 17.47
N THR A 274 -4.33 -31.65 16.79
CA THR A 274 -3.37 -32.23 15.85
C THR A 274 -1.93 -31.96 16.29
N ALA A 275 -1.08 -33.00 16.28
CA ALA A 275 0.34 -32.81 16.58
C ALA A 275 1.02 -32.10 15.42
N VAL A 276 1.63 -30.95 15.71
CA VAL A 276 2.42 -30.19 14.73
C VAL A 276 3.83 -30.80 14.67
N PRO A 277 4.24 -31.38 13.54
CA PRO A 277 5.57 -31.99 13.43
C PRO A 277 6.68 -30.95 13.66
N VAL A 278 7.79 -31.38 14.22
CA VAL A 278 8.98 -30.52 14.30
C VAL A 278 9.42 -30.13 12.89
N ASN A 279 9.64 -28.86 12.66
CA ASN A 279 9.83 -28.21 11.34
C ASN A 279 8.58 -28.18 10.45
N GLY A 280 7.41 -28.54 10.99
CA GLY A 280 6.10 -28.30 10.41
C GLY A 280 5.48 -27.00 10.94
N SER A 281 4.31 -26.65 10.38
CA SER A 281 3.62 -25.42 10.72
C SER A 281 2.10 -25.62 10.78
N PHE A 282 1.42 -24.72 11.46
CA PHE A 282 -0.03 -24.58 11.40
C PHE A 282 -0.43 -23.17 10.94
N LEU A 283 -1.61 -23.07 10.36
CA LEU A 283 -2.20 -21.81 9.90
C LEU A 283 -3.03 -21.17 11.01
N THR A 284 -2.90 -19.87 11.16
CA THR A 284 -3.73 -19.05 12.02
C THR A 284 -3.89 -17.65 11.43
N ARG A 285 -4.38 -16.69 12.19
CA ARG A 285 -4.67 -15.34 11.71
C ARG A 285 -4.34 -14.28 12.75
N ILE A 286 -3.85 -13.16 12.27
CA ILE A 286 -3.85 -11.88 12.99
C ILE A 286 -5.07 -11.10 12.53
N THR A 287 -5.82 -10.53 13.47
CA THR A 287 -6.96 -9.65 13.21
C THR A 287 -6.76 -8.36 13.99
N ASN A 288 -6.80 -7.23 13.29
CA ASN A 288 -6.55 -5.91 13.90
C ASN A 288 -5.27 -5.89 14.75
N SER A 289 -4.17 -6.42 14.17
CA SER A 289 -2.81 -6.45 14.75
C SER A 289 -2.60 -7.35 15.94
N VAL A 290 -3.58 -8.16 16.33
CA VAL A 290 -3.49 -9.13 17.43
C VAL A 290 -4.03 -10.49 17.01
N GLY A 291 -3.55 -11.53 17.68
CA GLY A 291 -4.03 -12.89 17.50
C GLY A 291 -3.62 -13.77 18.66
N ALA A 292 -4.23 -14.95 18.77
CA ALA A 292 -3.83 -15.93 19.79
C ALA A 292 -4.29 -17.33 19.40
N ASP A 293 -3.52 -18.34 19.84
CA ASP A 293 -3.87 -19.74 19.76
C ASP A 293 -3.52 -20.44 21.07
N ASP A 294 -4.34 -21.43 21.44
CA ASP A 294 -4.03 -22.31 22.54
C ASP A 294 -3.32 -23.55 21.99
N VAL A 295 -2.16 -23.86 22.56
CA VAL A 295 -1.36 -25.04 22.23
C VAL A 295 -1.11 -25.89 23.47
N THR A 296 -1.01 -27.19 23.26
CA THR A 296 -0.67 -28.14 24.31
C THR A 296 0.69 -28.75 24.02
N PHE A 297 1.60 -28.67 24.96
CA PHE A 297 2.85 -29.43 24.93
C PHE A 297 2.66 -30.74 25.65
N SER A 298 2.98 -31.87 24.99
CA SER A 298 2.83 -33.21 25.54
C SER A 298 4.19 -33.88 25.69
N LEU A 299 4.50 -34.43 26.86
CA LEU A 299 5.69 -35.24 27.04
C LEU A 299 5.39 -36.68 26.59
N VAL A 300 6.26 -37.23 25.77
CA VAL A 300 6.06 -38.54 25.10
C VAL A 300 7.33 -39.39 25.29
N ARG A 301 7.18 -40.67 25.62
CA ARG A 301 8.29 -41.62 25.69
C ARG A 301 8.29 -42.55 24.47
N ARG A 302 9.47 -43.08 24.15
CA ARG A 302 9.60 -44.15 23.16
C ARG A 302 8.79 -45.37 23.56
N ASN A 303 8.06 -45.93 22.63
CA ASN A 303 7.30 -47.15 22.87
C ASN A 303 8.23 -48.30 23.30
N GLY A 304 7.83 -49.02 24.32
CA GLY A 304 8.62 -50.13 24.91
C GLY A 304 9.79 -49.72 25.80
N SER A 305 10.09 -48.39 25.98
CA SER A 305 11.14 -47.91 26.85
C SER A 305 10.62 -47.46 28.20
N LEU A 306 11.49 -47.48 29.20
CA LEU A 306 11.33 -46.81 30.48
C LEU A 306 12.48 -45.80 30.58
N PRO A 307 12.23 -44.51 30.33
CA PRO A 307 13.29 -43.48 30.36
C PRO A 307 14.03 -43.48 31.67
N THR A 308 15.34 -43.31 31.66
CA THR A 308 16.13 -43.19 32.92
C THR A 308 15.70 -41.96 33.73
N ALA A 309 15.71 -42.09 35.03
CA ALA A 309 15.39 -40.98 35.91
C ALA A 309 16.46 -39.90 35.83
N GLY A 310 16.07 -38.65 35.92
CA GLY A 310 16.95 -37.48 35.88
C GLY A 310 16.28 -36.25 35.29
N ALA A 311 16.98 -35.13 35.31
CA ALA A 311 16.50 -33.91 34.70
C ALA A 311 16.49 -34.06 33.17
N ILE A 312 15.43 -33.60 32.52
CA ILE A 312 15.28 -33.58 31.07
C ILE A 312 15.08 -32.13 30.62
N SER A 313 15.65 -31.79 29.47
CA SER A 313 15.55 -30.48 28.85
C SER A 313 15.55 -30.59 27.34
N GLY A 314 14.97 -29.62 26.66
CA GLY A 314 14.98 -29.48 25.23
C GLY A 314 14.58 -28.06 24.86
N SER A 315 14.93 -27.63 23.66
CA SER A 315 14.59 -26.30 23.17
C SER A 315 14.18 -26.31 21.70
N GLY A 316 13.25 -25.46 21.36
CA GLY A 316 12.80 -25.22 20.00
C GLY A 316 12.47 -23.73 19.81
N VAL A 317 12.16 -23.35 18.59
CA VAL A 317 11.82 -21.98 18.23
C VAL A 317 10.50 -21.97 17.49
N LEU A 318 9.62 -21.03 17.83
CA LEU A 318 8.44 -20.73 17.05
C LEU A 318 8.77 -19.59 16.10
N VAL A 319 8.51 -19.80 14.81
CA VAL A 319 8.76 -18.81 13.76
C VAL A 319 7.43 -18.43 13.12
N MET A 320 7.10 -17.15 13.15
CA MET A 320 5.95 -16.61 12.42
C MET A 320 6.36 -16.32 10.98
N GLY A 321 5.52 -16.71 10.03
CA GLY A 321 5.65 -16.40 8.62
C GLY A 321 4.30 -16.04 7.99
N VAL A 322 4.33 -15.59 6.74
CA VAL A 322 3.14 -15.48 5.88
C VAL A 322 3.01 -16.76 5.05
N PRO A 323 1.78 -17.24 4.80
CA PRO A 323 1.53 -18.43 3.99
C PRO A 323 2.06 -18.32 2.57
#